data_4062b4e149aa429f6853e8a007a1e112
#
_entry.id   4062b4e149aa429f6853e8a007a1e112
#
_cell.length_a   1.000
_cell.length_b   1.000
_cell.length_c   1.000
_cell.angle_alpha   90.00
_cell.angle_beta   90.00
_cell.angle_gamma   90.00
#
_symmetry.space_group_name_H-M   'P 1'
#
loop_
_entity.id
_entity.type
_entity.pdbx_description
1 polymer ?
#
loop_
_entity_poly.entity_id
_entity_poly.type
_entity_poly.pdbx_seq_one_letter_code
_entity_poly.pdbx_strand_id
1 'polypeptide(L)'
;THNSGGAADHMGIAGKIAAYRRRQIEAYVSIDTIGEGAGVYSRCIELDKEQYIISCKYSEAAKARSGRDMTDITGQYKFLNMRAYLFWCVRDWLNPRNNTGAMLPPDAQFDEEATSIRFDFKSNGSIFIEPKEDIKQRIGRSPDKFDALANTFYPIRNRQPIDLDRLSKIIRR
;
A
#
# COMPACT_ATOMS: atom_id res chain seq x y z
N THR A 1 -2.84 -1.20 13.51
CA THR A 1 -3.61 -2.35 13.00
C THR A 1 -4.75 -2.65 13.96
N HIS A 2 -5.98 -2.67 13.46
CA HIS A 2 -7.16 -3.03 14.25
C HIS A 2 -7.39 -4.54 14.07
N ASN A 3 -7.16 -5.30 15.13
CA ASN A 3 -7.45 -6.72 15.15
C ASN A 3 -8.87 -6.90 15.68
N SER A 4 -9.80 -7.30 14.82
CA SER A 4 -11.23 -7.41 15.13
C SER A 4 -11.63 -8.74 15.79
N GLY A 5 -10.67 -9.55 16.24
CA GLY A 5 -10.97 -10.77 17.01
C GLY A 5 -11.84 -11.80 16.27
N GLY A 6 -11.80 -11.84 14.94
CA GLY A 6 -12.47 -12.85 14.12
C GLY A 6 -13.76 -12.42 13.42
N ALA A 7 -14.33 -11.25 13.72
CA ALA A 7 -15.39 -10.63 12.90
C ALA A 7 -14.88 -9.28 12.41
N ALA A 8 -14.73 -9.09 11.11
CA ALA A 8 -14.29 -7.83 10.56
C ALA A 8 -15.35 -6.75 10.79
N ASP A 9 -15.06 -5.77 11.66
CA ASP A 9 -15.89 -4.59 11.85
C ASP A 9 -15.67 -3.60 10.69
N HIS A 10 -16.20 -3.93 9.52
CA HIS A 10 -16.09 -3.10 8.31
C HIS A 10 -16.63 -1.69 8.53
N MET A 11 -17.72 -1.56 9.33
CA MET A 11 -18.36 -0.29 9.60
C MET A 11 -17.49 0.60 10.50
N GLY A 12 -16.94 0.04 11.58
CA GLY A 12 -16.05 0.76 12.49
C GLY A 12 -14.75 1.18 11.82
N ILE A 13 -14.16 0.31 10.98
CA ILE A 13 -12.94 0.62 10.21
C ILE A 13 -13.22 1.75 9.20
N ALA A 14 -14.29 1.64 8.42
CA ALA A 14 -14.68 2.67 7.46
C ALA A 14 -14.99 4.02 8.14
N GLY A 15 -15.64 3.99 9.30
CA GLY A 15 -15.89 5.19 10.12
C GLY A 15 -14.60 5.88 10.58
N LYS A 16 -13.59 5.12 11.01
CA LYS A 16 -12.25 5.65 11.36
C LYS A 16 -11.55 6.28 10.15
N ILE A 17 -11.61 5.62 8.99
CA ILE A 17 -11.05 6.14 7.74
C ILE A 17 -11.73 7.45 7.37
N ALA A 18 -13.05 7.51 7.39
CA ALA A 18 -13.81 8.72 7.08
C ALA A 18 -13.49 9.87 8.07
N ALA A 19 -13.32 9.57 9.35
CA ALA A 19 -12.90 10.57 10.35
C ALA A 19 -11.49 11.10 10.09
N TYR A 20 -10.55 10.23 9.70
CA TYR A 20 -9.20 10.61 9.32
C TYR A 20 -9.20 11.49 8.07
N ARG A 21 -9.94 11.07 7.03
CA ARG A 21 -10.08 11.81 5.78
C ARG A 21 -10.64 13.22 5.96
N ARG A 22 -11.59 13.42 6.88
CA ARG A 22 -12.13 14.76 7.18
C ARG A 22 -11.06 15.73 7.68
N ARG A 23 -10.02 15.22 8.34
CA ARG A 23 -8.86 16.02 8.82
C ARG A 23 -7.79 16.21 7.75
N GLN A 24 -7.69 15.26 6.81
CA GLN A 24 -6.65 15.19 5.78
C GLN A 24 -7.33 15.11 4.39
N ILE A 25 -7.95 16.21 3.97
CA ILE A 25 -8.85 16.27 2.80
C ILE A 25 -8.18 15.78 1.50
N GLU A 26 -6.88 16.01 1.34
CA GLU A 26 -6.12 15.62 0.14
C GLU A 26 -5.47 14.23 0.26
N ALA A 27 -5.64 13.53 1.38
CA ALA A 27 -5.03 12.21 1.55
C ALA A 27 -5.78 11.15 0.74
N TYR A 28 -5.04 10.33 0.03
CA TYR A 28 -5.56 9.10 -0.56
C TYR A 28 -5.52 7.96 0.45
N VAL A 29 -6.50 7.08 0.39
CA VAL A 29 -6.58 5.89 1.24
C VAL A 29 -6.55 4.66 0.35
N SER A 30 -5.51 3.85 0.48
CA SER A 30 -5.36 2.60 -0.24
C SER A 30 -5.83 1.44 0.62
N ILE A 31 -6.74 0.64 0.09
CA ILE A 31 -7.34 -0.49 0.80
C ILE A 31 -7.08 -1.76 -0.02
N ASP A 32 -6.49 -2.78 0.61
CA ASP A 32 -6.42 -4.11 0.00
C ASP A 32 -7.85 -4.68 -0.09
N THR A 33 -8.35 -4.84 -1.31
CA THR A 33 -9.72 -5.26 -1.57
C THR A 33 -9.85 -6.75 -1.87
N ILE A 34 -8.81 -7.53 -1.59
CA ILE A 34 -8.88 -8.99 -1.64
C ILE A 34 -9.37 -9.50 -0.28
N GLY A 35 -10.51 -10.20 -0.27
CA GLY A 35 -11.14 -10.71 0.95
C GLY A 35 -11.91 -9.62 1.73
N GLU A 36 -11.70 -9.55 3.05
CA GLU A 36 -12.47 -8.68 3.96
C GLU A 36 -12.36 -7.18 3.66
N GLY A 37 -11.25 -6.73 3.08
CA GLY A 37 -11.06 -5.33 2.72
C GLY A 37 -12.05 -4.81 1.66
N ALA A 38 -12.69 -5.70 0.88
CA ALA A 38 -13.73 -5.31 -0.07
C ALA A 38 -14.93 -4.66 0.62
N GLY A 39 -15.35 -5.18 1.78
CA GLY A 39 -16.44 -4.60 2.58
C GLY A 39 -16.09 -3.22 3.13
N VAL A 40 -14.86 -3.05 3.61
CA VAL A 40 -14.35 -1.75 4.07
C VAL A 40 -14.31 -0.75 2.90
N TYR A 41 -13.81 -1.15 1.74
CA TYR A 41 -13.75 -0.31 0.54
C TYR A 41 -15.14 0.16 0.13
N SER A 42 -16.10 -0.76 -0.03
CA SER A 42 -17.48 -0.43 -0.40
C SER A 42 -18.09 0.60 0.55
N ARG A 43 -17.89 0.41 1.85
CA ARG A 43 -18.40 1.36 2.84
C ARG A 43 -17.67 2.70 2.81
N CYS A 44 -16.38 2.72 2.55
CA CYS A 44 -15.63 3.98 2.44
C CYS A 44 -16.11 4.83 1.26
N ILE A 45 -16.38 4.25 0.09
CA ILE A 45 -16.89 5.01 -1.08
C ILE A 45 -18.29 5.56 -0.86
N GLU A 46 -19.12 4.94 -0.01
CA GLU A 46 -20.41 5.50 0.41
C GLU A 46 -20.26 6.71 1.34
N LEU A 47 -19.22 6.73 2.18
CA LEU A 47 -18.98 7.75 3.20
C LEU A 47 -18.13 8.93 2.73
N ASP A 48 -17.36 8.76 1.66
CA ASP A 48 -16.41 9.75 1.14
C ASP A 48 -16.41 9.75 -0.40
N LYS A 49 -15.64 10.64 -0.99
CA LYS A 49 -15.50 10.71 -2.45
C LYS A 49 -14.65 9.54 -2.97
N GLU A 50 -15.21 8.74 -3.86
CA GLU A 50 -14.58 7.55 -4.46
C GLU A 50 -13.18 7.84 -5.02
N GLN A 51 -12.95 9.02 -5.59
CA GLN A 51 -11.66 9.40 -6.19
C GLN A 51 -10.47 9.36 -5.21
N TYR A 52 -10.70 9.41 -3.91
CA TYR A 52 -9.67 9.35 -2.87
C TYR A 52 -9.50 7.97 -2.24
N ILE A 53 -10.41 7.04 -2.54
CA ILE A 53 -10.37 5.68 -2.00
C ILE A 53 -9.86 4.74 -3.09
N ILE A 54 -8.70 4.16 -2.85
CA ILE A 54 -7.99 3.34 -3.83
C ILE A 54 -8.16 1.86 -3.49
N SER A 55 -8.74 1.11 -4.44
CA SER A 55 -8.80 -0.36 -4.37
C SER A 55 -7.44 -0.94 -4.79
N CYS A 56 -6.74 -1.57 -3.87
CA CYS A 56 -5.51 -2.30 -4.13
C CYS A 56 -5.82 -3.78 -4.36
N LYS A 57 -5.21 -4.36 -5.39
CA LYS A 57 -5.35 -5.78 -5.72
C LYS A 57 -3.96 -6.39 -5.89
N TYR A 58 -3.47 -7.03 -4.86
CA TYR A 58 -2.12 -7.59 -4.81
C TYR A 58 -1.85 -8.68 -5.84
N SER A 59 -2.88 -9.43 -6.22
CA SER A 59 -2.76 -10.53 -7.19
C SER A 59 -2.76 -10.08 -8.66
N GLU A 60 -3.15 -8.83 -8.97
CA GLU A 60 -3.15 -8.37 -10.36
C GLU A 60 -1.73 -8.22 -10.92
N ALA A 61 -1.62 -8.28 -12.26
CA ALA A 61 -0.33 -8.09 -12.94
C ALA A 61 0.23 -6.70 -12.65
N ALA A 62 1.54 -6.62 -12.42
CA ALA A 62 2.27 -5.36 -12.21
C ALA A 62 2.41 -4.59 -13.53
N LYS A 63 1.32 -3.96 -13.97
CA LYS A 63 1.25 -3.21 -15.23
C LYS A 63 0.83 -1.77 -15.01
N ALA A 64 1.52 -0.88 -15.72
CA ALA A 64 1.11 0.51 -15.84
C ALA A 64 -0.20 0.64 -16.64
N ARG A 65 -0.85 1.80 -16.59
CA ARG A 65 -2.07 2.09 -17.37
C ARG A 65 -1.87 1.89 -18.89
N SER A 66 -0.65 2.10 -19.37
CA SER A 66 -0.26 1.88 -20.78
C SER A 66 -0.18 0.40 -21.18
N GLY A 67 -0.37 -0.53 -20.25
CA GLY A 67 -0.18 -1.97 -20.44
C GLY A 67 1.28 -2.43 -20.33
N ARG A 68 2.25 -1.50 -20.20
CA ARG A 68 3.67 -1.85 -20.02
C ARG A 68 3.90 -2.45 -18.64
N ASP A 69 4.85 -3.38 -18.55
CA ASP A 69 5.30 -3.93 -17.26
C ASP A 69 5.86 -2.81 -16.38
N MET A 70 5.51 -2.83 -15.11
CA MET A 70 6.17 -2.02 -14.10
C MET A 70 7.53 -2.61 -13.79
N THR A 71 8.51 -1.74 -13.61
CA THR A 71 9.89 -2.11 -13.29
C THR A 71 10.32 -1.44 -11.99
N ASP A 72 11.43 -1.90 -11.42
CA ASP A 72 12.12 -1.21 -10.33
C ASP A 72 12.67 0.16 -10.80
N ILE A 73 13.26 0.90 -9.88
CA ILE A 73 13.84 2.23 -10.15
C ILE A 73 14.96 2.20 -11.19
N THR A 74 15.63 1.06 -11.38
CA THR A 74 16.70 0.89 -12.39
C THR A 74 16.19 0.50 -13.76
N GLY A 75 14.92 0.08 -13.87
CA GLY A 75 14.34 -0.45 -15.09
C GLY A 75 14.73 -1.90 -15.41
N GLN A 76 15.48 -2.57 -14.54
CA GLN A 76 16.02 -3.91 -14.78
C GLN A 76 15.10 -5.04 -14.39
N TYR A 77 14.38 -4.89 -13.28
CA TYR A 77 13.57 -5.96 -12.72
C TYR A 77 12.09 -5.78 -13.04
N LYS A 78 11.45 -6.90 -13.40
CA LYS A 78 10.01 -7.02 -13.56
C LYS A 78 9.42 -7.83 -12.42
N PHE A 79 8.11 -7.73 -12.23
CA PHE A 79 7.42 -8.31 -11.09
C PHE A 79 6.32 -9.25 -11.54
N LEU A 80 6.16 -10.36 -10.81
CA LEU A 80 5.12 -11.35 -11.09
C LEU A 80 3.72 -10.73 -10.95
N ASN A 81 3.52 -9.91 -9.92
CA ASN A 81 2.24 -9.31 -9.59
C ASN A 81 2.44 -7.97 -8.85
N MET A 82 1.33 -7.30 -8.57
CA MET A 82 1.33 -6.01 -7.88
C MET A 82 1.94 -6.10 -6.48
N ARG A 83 1.73 -7.21 -5.74
CA ARG A 83 2.34 -7.40 -4.43
C ARG A 83 3.87 -7.34 -4.50
N ALA A 84 4.46 -8.04 -5.45
CA ALA A 84 5.91 -8.03 -5.61
C ALA A 84 6.44 -6.64 -5.98
N TYR A 85 5.74 -5.92 -6.85
CA TYR A 85 6.08 -4.55 -7.22
C TYR A 85 6.04 -3.59 -6.02
N LEU A 86 4.95 -3.60 -5.26
CA LEU A 86 4.75 -2.70 -4.12
C LEU A 86 5.77 -2.95 -3.00
N PHE A 87 6.06 -4.22 -2.73
CA PHE A 87 7.08 -4.61 -1.74
C PHE A 87 8.46 -4.14 -2.17
N TRP A 88 8.75 -4.21 -3.46
CA TRP A 88 10.01 -3.70 -4.01
C TRP A 88 10.08 -2.18 -3.97
N CYS A 89 8.97 -1.48 -4.20
CA CYS A 89 8.91 -0.03 -4.02
C CYS A 89 9.28 0.39 -2.60
N VAL A 90 8.80 -0.31 -1.56
CA VAL A 90 9.20 -0.06 -0.17
C VAL A 90 10.70 -0.26 0.01
N ARG A 91 11.25 -1.37 -0.51
CA ARG A 91 12.70 -1.64 -0.48
C ARG A 91 13.50 -0.53 -1.14
N ASP A 92 13.10 -0.11 -2.33
CA ASP A 92 13.79 0.94 -3.07
C ASP A 92 13.67 2.29 -2.35
N TRP A 93 12.52 2.58 -1.75
CA TRP A 93 12.30 3.79 -0.96
C TRP A 93 13.14 3.81 0.30
N LEU A 94 13.28 2.69 1.01
CA LEU A 94 14.09 2.58 2.23
C LEU A 94 15.60 2.48 1.96
N ASN A 95 16.01 2.20 0.71
CA ASN A 95 17.42 2.05 0.38
C ASN A 95 18.13 3.42 0.39
N PRO A 96 19.08 3.67 1.30
CA PRO A 96 19.76 4.96 1.39
C PRO A 96 20.54 5.35 0.13
N ARG A 97 20.95 4.37 -0.69
CA ARG A 97 21.63 4.63 -1.96
C ARG A 97 20.74 5.32 -2.99
N ASN A 98 19.43 5.20 -2.87
CA ASN A 98 18.46 5.83 -3.77
C ASN A 98 18.15 7.28 -3.39
N ASN A 99 18.68 7.76 -2.27
CA ASN A 99 18.55 9.15 -1.80
C ASN A 99 17.10 9.67 -1.78
N THR A 100 16.16 8.83 -1.36
CA THR A 100 14.72 9.10 -1.37
C THR A 100 14.27 10.02 -0.22
N GLY A 101 15.12 10.22 0.79
CA GLY A 101 14.76 10.92 2.01
C GLY A 101 13.80 10.13 2.92
N ALA A 102 13.72 8.80 2.74
CA ALA A 102 12.85 7.95 3.54
C ALA A 102 13.17 8.07 5.04
N MET A 103 12.13 8.33 5.83
CA MET A 103 12.19 8.35 7.30
C MET A 103 10.96 7.66 7.86
N LEU A 104 11.19 6.75 8.80
CA LEU A 104 10.13 6.08 9.56
C LEU A 104 10.42 6.24 11.06
N PRO A 105 9.39 6.35 11.90
CA PRO A 105 9.59 6.28 13.33
C PRO A 105 10.14 4.90 13.71
N PRO A 106 10.96 4.79 14.78
CA PRO A 106 11.42 3.50 15.27
C PRO A 106 10.25 2.57 15.60
N ASP A 107 10.23 1.39 15.02
CA ASP A 107 9.17 0.40 15.23
C ASP A 107 9.72 -1.01 15.04
N ALA A 108 10.05 -1.68 16.16
CA ALA A 108 10.65 -3.02 16.14
C ALA A 108 9.77 -4.07 15.42
N GLN A 109 8.44 -3.91 15.45
CA GLN A 109 7.54 -4.80 14.73
C GLN A 109 7.66 -4.60 13.22
N PHE A 110 7.72 -3.35 12.76
CA PHE A 110 7.95 -3.04 11.35
C PHE A 110 9.31 -3.55 10.87
N ASP A 111 10.36 -3.35 11.68
CA ASP A 111 11.72 -3.79 11.35
C ASP A 111 11.79 -5.31 11.18
N GLU A 112 11.14 -6.08 12.07
CA GLU A 112 11.04 -7.52 11.97
C GLU A 112 10.26 -7.95 10.71
N GLU A 113 9.13 -7.32 10.42
CA GLU A 113 8.35 -7.59 9.21
C GLU A 113 9.17 -7.30 7.96
N ALA A 114 9.80 -6.13 7.86
CA ALA A 114 10.57 -5.70 6.69
C ALA A 114 11.78 -6.60 6.41
N THR A 115 12.47 -7.05 7.46
CA THR A 115 13.69 -7.87 7.33
C THR A 115 13.40 -9.35 7.14
N SER A 116 12.18 -9.82 7.47
CA SER A 116 11.80 -11.22 7.33
C SER A 116 11.31 -11.59 5.93
N ILE A 117 10.84 -10.64 5.15
CA ILE A 117 10.27 -10.89 3.82
C ILE A 117 11.34 -11.35 2.84
N ARG A 118 11.06 -12.45 2.12
CA ARG A 118 11.96 -13.03 1.11
C ARG A 118 11.38 -12.89 -0.28
N PHE A 119 12.25 -12.81 -1.26
CA PHE A 119 11.90 -12.81 -2.67
C PHE A 119 12.73 -13.84 -3.42
N ASP A 120 12.27 -14.22 -4.60
CA ASP A 120 12.98 -15.08 -5.53
C ASP A 120 12.61 -14.73 -6.96
N PHE A 121 13.23 -15.36 -7.94
CA PHE A 121 13.01 -15.17 -9.36
C PHE A 121 12.23 -16.32 -9.97
N LYS A 122 11.26 -16.01 -10.79
CA LYS A 122 10.63 -16.99 -11.67
C LYS A 122 11.55 -17.29 -12.87
N SER A 123 11.28 -18.39 -13.58
CA SER A 123 12.04 -18.80 -14.79
C SER A 123 12.10 -17.70 -15.89
N ASN A 124 11.10 -16.81 -15.93
CA ASN A 124 11.05 -15.67 -16.84
C ASN A 124 11.78 -14.42 -16.31
N GLY A 125 12.50 -14.53 -15.19
CA GLY A 125 13.23 -13.43 -14.55
C GLY A 125 12.38 -12.45 -13.74
N SER A 126 11.07 -12.68 -13.60
CA SER A 126 10.22 -11.82 -12.78
C SER A 126 10.44 -12.10 -11.29
N ILE A 127 10.53 -11.04 -10.50
CA ILE A 127 10.59 -11.12 -9.04
C ILE A 127 9.21 -11.52 -8.49
N PHE A 128 9.21 -12.43 -7.53
CA PHE A 128 8.03 -12.73 -6.72
C PHE A 128 8.38 -12.71 -5.24
N ILE A 129 7.38 -12.39 -4.42
CA ILE A 129 7.49 -12.43 -2.97
C ILE A 129 6.93 -13.77 -2.48
N GLU A 130 7.58 -14.37 -1.50
CA GLU A 130 7.11 -15.59 -0.86
C GLU A 130 5.65 -15.52 -0.41
N PRO A 131 4.94 -16.65 -0.26
CA PRO A 131 3.58 -16.68 0.28
C PRO A 131 3.48 -16.00 1.65
N LYS A 132 2.34 -15.38 1.93
CA LYS A 132 2.09 -14.70 3.22
C LYS A 132 2.15 -15.68 4.40
N GLU A 133 1.77 -16.91 4.15
CA GLU A 133 1.78 -18.02 5.10
C GLU A 133 3.20 -18.35 5.58
N ASP A 134 4.19 -18.31 4.70
CA ASP A 134 5.59 -18.58 5.04
C ASP A 134 6.16 -17.46 5.94
N ILE A 135 5.79 -16.22 5.65
CA ILE A 135 6.13 -15.07 6.51
C ILE A 135 5.49 -15.26 7.89
N LYS A 136 4.17 -15.58 7.93
CA LYS A 136 3.45 -15.81 9.18
C LYS A 136 4.06 -16.93 10.03
N GLN A 137 4.50 -18.02 9.40
CA GLN A 137 5.17 -19.11 10.12
C GLN A 137 6.49 -18.65 10.75
N ARG A 138 7.22 -17.76 10.05
CA ARG A 138 8.53 -17.28 10.49
C ARG A 138 8.44 -16.28 11.63
N ILE A 139 7.51 -15.32 11.58
CA ILE A 139 7.39 -14.23 12.56
C ILE A 139 6.18 -14.36 13.49
N GLY A 140 5.39 -15.45 13.38
CA GLY A 140 4.23 -15.73 14.23
C GLY A 140 2.99 -14.85 13.96
N ARG A 141 3.01 -13.95 12.96
CA ARG A 141 1.90 -13.03 12.62
C ARG A 141 1.96 -12.59 11.16
N SER A 142 0.89 -11.93 10.70
CA SER A 142 0.92 -11.26 9.39
C SER A 142 1.83 -10.02 9.41
N PRO A 143 2.49 -9.69 8.28
CA PRO A 143 3.31 -8.48 8.14
C PRO A 143 2.42 -7.24 7.85
N ASP A 144 1.47 -6.95 8.74
CA ASP A 144 0.39 -5.99 8.49
C ASP A 144 0.89 -4.54 8.39
N LYS A 145 1.95 -4.19 9.13
CA LYS A 145 2.54 -2.86 9.04
C LYS A 145 3.29 -2.66 7.72
N PHE A 146 4.01 -3.70 7.28
CA PHE A 146 4.69 -3.67 6.00
C PHE A 146 3.69 -3.64 4.84
N ASP A 147 2.65 -4.47 4.88
CA ASP A 147 1.55 -4.45 3.91
C ASP A 147 0.90 -3.05 3.83
N ALA A 148 0.64 -2.42 4.97
CA ALA A 148 0.06 -1.08 5.03
C ALA A 148 0.97 -0.02 4.38
N LEU A 149 2.27 -0.06 4.62
CA LEU A 149 3.23 0.83 3.96
C LEU A 149 3.30 0.55 2.46
N ALA A 150 3.36 -0.72 2.06
CA ALA A 150 3.40 -1.12 0.65
C ALA A 150 2.17 -0.60 -0.12
N ASN A 151 0.98 -0.63 0.48
CA ASN A 151 -0.24 -0.08 -0.11
C ASN A 151 -0.13 1.41 -0.47
N THR A 152 0.70 2.19 0.21
CA THR A 152 0.88 3.63 -0.10
C THR A 152 1.57 3.86 -1.44
N PHE A 153 2.28 2.87 -1.97
CA PHE A 153 2.93 2.91 -3.29
C PHE A 153 2.02 2.47 -4.43
N TYR A 154 0.77 2.06 -4.12
CA TYR A 154 -0.15 1.64 -5.17
C TYR A 154 -0.44 2.79 -6.14
N PRO A 155 -0.34 2.58 -7.47
CA PRO A 155 -0.48 3.64 -8.46
C PRO A 155 -1.86 4.30 -8.42
N ILE A 156 -1.88 5.61 -8.20
CA ILE A 156 -3.11 6.40 -8.22
C ILE A 156 -3.47 6.69 -9.67
N ARG A 157 -4.49 6.03 -10.18
CA ARG A 157 -4.89 6.11 -11.60
C ARG A 157 -5.46 7.48 -12.01
N ASN A 158 -6.08 8.21 -11.06
CA ASN A 158 -6.75 9.48 -11.30
C ASN A 158 -6.26 10.56 -10.33
N ARG A 159 -4.95 10.77 -10.25
CA ARG A 159 -4.43 11.86 -9.44
C ARG A 159 -4.97 13.18 -9.98
N GLN A 160 -5.89 13.82 -9.26
CA GLN A 160 -6.29 15.19 -9.55
C GLN A 160 -5.06 16.11 -9.37
N PRO A 161 -4.86 17.09 -10.23
CA PRO A 161 -3.84 18.11 -10.00
C PRO A 161 -4.06 18.72 -8.62
N ILE A 162 -2.97 18.93 -7.88
CA ILE A 162 -3.03 19.60 -6.58
C ILE A 162 -3.56 21.01 -6.86
N ASP A 163 -4.72 21.33 -6.28
CA ASP A 163 -5.27 22.70 -6.33
C ASP A 163 -4.45 23.60 -5.39
N LEU A 164 -3.44 24.24 -5.97
CA LEU A 164 -2.53 25.14 -5.25
C LEU A 164 -3.25 26.32 -4.62
N ASP A 165 -4.36 26.79 -5.22
CA ASP A 165 -5.15 27.90 -4.68
C ASP A 165 -5.89 27.46 -3.40
N ARG A 166 -6.33 26.23 -3.36
CA ARG A 166 -6.94 25.63 -2.17
C ARG A 166 -5.93 25.42 -1.05
N LEU A 167 -4.71 24.94 -1.37
CA LEU A 167 -3.63 24.82 -0.41
C LEU A 167 -3.23 26.18 0.19
N SER A 168 -3.13 27.21 -0.62
CA SER A 168 -2.78 28.56 -0.16
C SER A 168 -3.79 29.12 0.86
N LYS A 169 -5.07 28.76 0.76
CA LYS A 169 -6.13 29.15 1.71
C LYS A 169 -6.06 28.39 3.05
N ILE A 170 -5.48 27.19 3.06
CA ILE A 170 -5.30 26.38 4.28
C ILE A 170 -4.07 26.86 5.06
N ILE A 171 -3.00 27.23 4.37
CA ILE A 171 -1.73 27.68 5.00
C ILE A 171 -1.88 29.08 5.61
N ARG A 172 -2.83 29.89 5.17
CA ARG A 172 -3.08 31.26 5.67
C ARG A 172 -4.05 31.32 6.86
N ARG A 173 -4.47 30.20 7.40
CA ARG A 173 -5.27 30.07 8.63
C ARG A 173 -4.44 29.50 9.76
#